data_1fc2c3e21b9bbf4bc6fd43315b7814ae
#
_entry.id   1fc2c3e21b9bbf4bc6fd43315b7814ae
#
_cell.length_a   1.000
_cell.length_b   1.000
_cell.length_c   1.000
_cell.angle_alpha   90.00
_cell.angle_beta   90.00
_cell.angle_gamma   90.00
#
_symmetry.space_group_name_H-M   'P 1'
#
loop_
_entity.id
_entity.type
_entity.pdbx_description
1 polymer ?
#
loop_
_entity_poly.entity_id
_entity_poly.type
_entity_poly.pdbx_seq_one_letter_code
_entity_poly.pdbx_strand_id
1 'polypeptide(L)'
;MSLLLCLLLAAACHNRQTGQVVTSDKEPTVDKDAPYVEGNKKILQWENEEIDLFVKRYGWDMTRTGTGLRIQIVKPGEGECFQEGDLVTLDYETFLLSGERVYNGEKSFTVGRSEEITGLHEAAQLLRPGSEARLVVPSHLAYGVAGDGDQIKGRVPVAMIVRVKN
;
A
#
# COMPACT_ATOMS: atom_id res chain seq x y z
N MET A 1 -71.87 21.19 -48.10
CA MET A 1 -71.77 19.98 -48.93
C MET A 1 -70.57 19.26 -48.48
N SER A 2 -70.77 18.28 -47.64
CA SER A 2 -70.69 16.84 -47.99
C SER A 2 -69.25 16.41 -48.11
N LEU A 3 -68.77 15.53 -47.47
CA LEU A 3 -68.91 14.16 -47.00
C LEU A 3 -67.60 13.73 -46.38
N LEU A 4 -67.55 13.27 -45.23
CA LEU A 4 -67.65 11.87 -44.77
C LEU A 4 -66.36 11.05 -45.06
N LEU A 5 -65.83 10.61 -43.92
CA LEU A 5 -65.46 9.23 -43.60
C LEU A 5 -64.12 8.71 -44.15
N CYS A 6 -63.15 8.42 -43.29
CA CYS A 6 -62.84 7.05 -42.94
C CYS A 6 -61.83 6.96 -41.79
N LEU A 7 -62.31 6.34 -40.74
CA LEU A 7 -61.51 5.70 -39.71
C LEU A 7 -60.60 4.63 -40.33
N LEU A 8 -59.35 4.60 -39.92
CA LEU A 8 -58.59 3.34 -39.77
C LEU A 8 -57.62 3.47 -38.63
N LEU A 9 -57.91 2.69 -37.60
CA LEU A 9 -57.04 2.40 -36.47
C LEU A 9 -55.77 1.71 -36.94
N ALA A 10 -54.62 2.24 -36.52
CA ALA A 10 -53.40 1.45 -36.41
C ALA A 10 -52.87 1.63 -35.00
N ALA A 11 -53.23 0.69 -34.14
CA ALA A 11 -52.61 0.51 -32.83
C ALA A 11 -51.17 0.08 -33.02
N ALA A 12 -50.22 1.00 -32.95
CA ALA A 12 -48.81 0.67 -32.80
C ALA A 12 -48.56 0.49 -31.29
N CYS A 13 -48.47 -0.75 -30.88
CA CYS A 13 -47.97 -1.14 -29.56
C CYS A 13 -46.53 -0.64 -29.39
N HIS A 14 -46.36 0.48 -28.75
CA HIS A 14 -45.09 0.95 -28.30
C HIS A 14 -44.74 0.23 -26.98
N ASN A 15 -44.08 -0.93 -27.12
CA ASN A 15 -43.53 -1.64 -25.99
C ASN A 15 -42.30 -0.86 -25.51
N ARG A 16 -42.51 0.10 -24.60
CA ARG A 16 -41.47 0.70 -23.81
C ARG A 16 -41.02 -0.33 -22.78
N GLN A 17 -40.01 -1.10 -23.11
CA GLN A 17 -39.17 -1.77 -22.09
C GLN A 17 -38.48 -0.66 -21.30
N THR A 18 -39.08 -0.32 -20.17
CA THR A 18 -38.38 0.40 -19.09
C THR A 18 -37.32 -0.55 -18.57
N GLY A 19 -36.06 -0.35 -19.02
CA GLY A 19 -34.92 -0.97 -18.40
C GLY A 19 -34.90 -0.57 -16.93
N GLN A 20 -35.22 -1.50 -16.06
CA GLN A 20 -34.93 -1.36 -14.64
C GLN A 20 -33.40 -1.33 -14.51
N VAL A 21 -32.88 -0.15 -14.24
CA VAL A 21 -31.53 0.00 -13.70
C VAL A 21 -31.58 -0.64 -12.32
N VAL A 22 -31.08 -1.86 -12.24
CA VAL A 22 -30.83 -2.51 -10.95
C VAL A 22 -29.63 -1.79 -10.35
N THR A 23 -29.89 -0.73 -9.60
CA THR A 23 -28.92 -0.17 -8.68
C THR A 23 -28.77 -1.17 -7.54
N SER A 24 -27.83 -2.09 -7.70
CA SER A 24 -27.41 -2.95 -6.61
C SER A 24 -26.50 -2.13 -5.69
N ASP A 25 -27.10 -1.31 -4.84
CA ASP A 25 -26.41 -0.67 -3.71
C ASP A 25 -26.16 -1.66 -2.57
N LYS A 26 -25.77 -2.88 -2.95
CA LYS A 26 -25.27 -3.83 -1.98
C LYS A 26 -23.77 -3.67 -1.97
N GLU A 27 -23.23 -2.89 -1.01
CA GLU A 27 -21.84 -2.99 -0.62
C GLU A 27 -21.48 -4.48 -0.49
N PRO A 28 -20.34 -4.93 -1.04
CA PRO A 28 -19.93 -6.31 -0.87
C PRO A 28 -19.81 -6.55 0.64
N THR A 29 -20.77 -7.26 1.21
CA THR A 29 -20.66 -7.74 2.58
C THR A 29 -19.51 -8.71 2.60
N VAL A 30 -18.34 -8.26 3.04
CA VAL A 30 -17.20 -9.14 3.30
C VAL A 30 -17.66 -10.09 4.38
N ASP A 31 -17.81 -11.36 4.02
CA ASP A 31 -18.09 -12.42 4.97
C ASP A 31 -16.91 -12.51 5.93
N LYS A 32 -17.08 -11.94 7.12
CA LYS A 32 -16.05 -11.85 8.16
C LYS A 32 -15.65 -13.22 8.71
N ASP A 33 -16.44 -14.23 8.41
CA ASP A 33 -16.28 -15.60 8.91
C ASP A 33 -15.65 -16.52 7.85
N ALA A 34 -15.28 -16.00 6.69
CA ALA A 34 -14.64 -16.82 5.65
C ALA A 34 -13.26 -17.31 6.13
N PRO A 35 -12.97 -18.62 6.03
CA PRO A 35 -11.73 -19.22 6.55
C PRO A 35 -10.44 -18.54 6.07
N TYR A 36 -10.43 -18.01 4.84
CA TYR A 36 -9.28 -17.29 4.30
C TYR A 36 -9.05 -15.92 4.95
N VAL A 37 -10.12 -15.26 5.44
CA VAL A 37 -10.02 -13.98 6.16
C VAL A 37 -9.36 -14.19 7.52
N GLU A 38 -9.80 -15.23 8.24
CA GLU A 38 -9.18 -15.61 9.53
C GLU A 38 -7.72 -16.05 9.36
N GLY A 39 -7.41 -16.82 8.32
CA GLY A 39 -6.04 -17.20 8.00
C GLY A 39 -5.14 -16.00 7.75
N ASN A 40 -5.60 -15.04 6.96
CA ASN A 40 -4.84 -13.82 6.68
C ASN A 40 -4.66 -12.94 7.92
N LYS A 41 -5.67 -12.82 8.79
CA LYS A 41 -5.55 -12.09 10.06
C LYS A 41 -4.47 -12.68 10.95
N LYS A 42 -4.43 -14.01 11.10
CA LYS A 42 -3.40 -14.70 11.91
C LYS A 42 -1.99 -14.45 11.34
N ILE A 43 -1.82 -14.52 10.02
CA ILE A 43 -0.53 -14.25 9.38
C ILE A 43 -0.07 -12.82 9.68
N LEU A 44 -0.96 -11.83 9.54
CA LEU A 44 -0.66 -10.44 9.86
C LEU A 44 -0.36 -10.22 11.34
N GLN A 45 -1.03 -10.93 12.23
CA GLN A 45 -0.74 -10.87 13.67
C GLN A 45 0.65 -11.41 13.97
N TRP A 46 1.02 -12.59 13.48
CA TRP A 46 2.35 -13.18 13.66
C TRP A 46 3.45 -12.29 13.11
N GLU A 47 3.26 -11.74 11.91
CA GLU A 47 4.22 -10.79 11.34
C GLU A 47 4.40 -9.54 12.21
N ASN A 48 3.31 -8.97 12.73
CA ASN A 48 3.41 -7.83 13.65
C ASN A 48 4.13 -8.18 14.95
N GLU A 49 3.87 -9.37 15.53
CA GLU A 49 4.57 -9.86 16.71
C GLU A 49 6.06 -10.05 16.45
N GLU A 50 6.45 -10.60 15.30
CA GLU A 50 7.83 -10.76 14.88
C GLU A 50 8.55 -9.40 14.76
N ILE A 51 7.88 -8.42 14.11
CA ILE A 51 8.38 -7.04 14.00
C ILE A 51 8.56 -6.42 15.38
N ASP A 52 7.58 -6.55 16.27
CA ASP A 52 7.63 -5.93 17.60
C ASP A 52 8.73 -6.59 18.46
N LEU A 53 8.96 -7.89 18.32
CA LEU A 53 10.08 -8.59 18.97
C LEU A 53 11.44 -8.12 18.42
N PHE A 54 11.54 -7.90 17.10
CA PHE A 54 12.74 -7.35 16.48
C PHE A 54 13.04 -5.95 17.00
N VAL A 55 12.06 -5.03 16.98
CA VAL A 55 12.17 -3.65 17.45
C VAL A 55 12.64 -3.64 18.92
N LYS A 56 12.03 -4.49 19.77
CA LYS A 56 12.41 -4.64 21.16
C LYS A 56 13.84 -5.17 21.35
N ARG A 57 14.25 -6.15 20.54
CA ARG A 57 15.62 -6.74 20.59
C ARG A 57 16.69 -5.70 20.33
N TYR A 58 16.47 -4.79 19.38
CA TYR A 58 17.41 -3.75 19.02
C TYR A 58 17.24 -2.46 19.85
N GLY A 59 16.25 -2.39 20.73
CA GLY A 59 15.97 -1.20 21.55
C GLY A 59 15.60 0.02 20.72
N TRP A 60 14.93 -0.17 19.57
CA TRP A 60 14.53 0.92 18.71
C TRP A 60 13.23 1.57 19.20
N ASP A 61 13.24 2.89 19.31
CA ASP A 61 12.03 3.66 19.65
C ASP A 61 11.31 4.06 18.35
N MET A 62 10.36 3.23 17.92
CA MET A 62 9.71 3.36 16.64
C MET A 62 8.26 3.82 16.76
N THR A 63 7.87 4.76 15.90
CA THR A 63 6.48 5.11 15.66
C THR A 63 5.88 4.17 14.61
N ARG A 64 4.69 3.66 14.88
CA ARG A 64 3.89 2.87 13.94
C ARG A 64 2.93 3.78 13.18
N THR A 65 2.92 3.69 11.86
CA THR A 65 1.95 4.38 11.00
C THR A 65 0.64 3.59 10.88
N GLY A 66 -0.37 4.20 10.27
CA GLY A 66 -1.66 3.56 10.03
C GLY A 66 -1.59 2.33 9.11
N THR A 67 -0.63 2.28 8.20
CA THR A 67 -0.38 1.15 7.28
C THR A 67 0.42 0.02 7.93
N GLY A 68 1.05 0.30 9.06
CA GLY A 68 1.87 -0.66 9.79
C GLY A 68 3.39 -0.49 9.62
N LEU A 69 3.86 0.47 8.82
CA LEU A 69 5.26 0.84 8.78
C LEU A 69 5.74 1.24 10.18
N ARG A 70 6.94 0.80 10.57
CA ARG A 70 7.62 1.27 11.78
C ARG A 70 8.76 2.18 11.34
N ILE A 71 8.83 3.38 11.90
CA ILE A 71 9.84 4.38 11.58
C ILE A 71 10.42 5.03 12.83
N GLN A 72 11.73 5.17 12.86
CA GLN A 72 12.46 5.98 13.83
C GLN A 72 13.35 6.95 13.05
N ILE A 73 13.11 8.26 13.17
CA ILE A 73 14.01 9.28 12.65
C ILE A 73 15.16 9.42 13.63
N VAL A 74 16.35 8.93 13.24
CA VAL A 74 17.56 8.97 14.07
C VAL A 74 18.19 10.35 14.03
N LYS A 75 18.20 10.96 12.84
CA LYS A 75 18.66 12.32 12.60
C LYS A 75 17.64 13.03 11.73
N PRO A 76 17.01 14.10 12.22
CA PRO A 76 16.12 14.89 11.40
C PRO A 76 16.91 15.63 10.31
N GLY A 77 16.31 15.75 9.12
CA GLY A 77 16.82 16.57 8.05
C GLY A 77 16.28 18.00 8.11
N GLU A 78 16.58 18.78 7.08
CA GLU A 78 16.16 20.17 6.96
C GLU A 78 15.17 20.36 5.80
N GLY A 79 14.40 21.46 5.83
CA GLY A 79 13.40 21.76 4.79
C GLY A 79 12.07 21.04 5.02
N GLU A 80 11.32 20.86 3.94
CA GLU A 80 10.00 20.20 3.97
C GLU A 80 10.13 18.70 3.71
N CYS A 81 9.13 17.94 4.15
CA CYS A 81 9.01 16.52 3.82
C CYS A 81 8.70 16.36 2.34
N PHE A 82 9.19 15.27 1.73
CA PHE A 82 8.94 14.99 0.33
C PHE A 82 7.44 14.74 0.06
N GLN A 83 7.00 15.20 -1.10
CA GLN A 83 5.63 15.06 -1.58
C GLN A 83 5.56 14.09 -2.76
N GLU A 84 4.36 13.67 -3.11
CA GLU A 84 4.14 12.88 -4.33
C GLU A 84 4.68 13.62 -5.57
N GLY A 85 5.51 12.94 -6.35
CA GLY A 85 6.18 13.48 -7.51
C GLY A 85 7.59 14.00 -7.28
N ASP A 86 8.04 14.14 -6.02
CA ASP A 86 9.41 14.55 -5.71
C ASP A 86 10.40 13.43 -5.98
N LEU A 87 11.59 13.80 -6.44
CA LEU A 87 12.72 12.89 -6.59
C LEU A 87 13.48 12.76 -5.27
N VAL A 88 13.61 11.54 -4.77
CA VAL A 88 14.37 11.22 -3.56
C VAL A 88 15.58 10.40 -3.94
N THR A 89 16.75 10.80 -3.44
CA THR A 89 17.98 10.01 -3.51
C THR A 89 18.42 9.66 -2.11
N LEU A 90 18.69 8.38 -1.86
CA LEU A 90 19.12 7.92 -0.54
C LEU A 90 20.13 6.76 -0.63
N ASP A 91 21.01 6.70 0.36
CA ASP A 91 21.74 5.49 0.67
C ASP A 91 20.86 4.59 1.53
N TYR A 92 20.91 3.27 1.26
CA TYR A 92 20.11 2.31 2.01
C TYR A 92 20.90 1.05 2.35
N GLU A 93 20.49 0.44 3.43
CA GLU A 93 20.85 -0.92 3.80
C GLU A 93 19.57 -1.67 4.16
N THR A 94 19.40 -2.89 3.61
CA THR A 94 18.23 -3.74 3.89
C THR A 94 18.67 -5.00 4.60
N PHE A 95 17.94 -5.34 5.65
CA PHE A 95 18.21 -6.50 6.51
C PHE A 95 16.94 -7.35 6.63
N LEU A 96 17.12 -8.66 6.72
CA LEU A 96 16.10 -9.55 7.25
C LEU A 96 15.97 -9.35 8.77
N LEU A 97 14.86 -9.74 9.37
CA LEU A 97 14.69 -9.64 10.82
C LEU A 97 15.59 -10.61 11.61
N SER A 98 16.28 -11.53 10.91
CA SER A 98 17.40 -12.31 11.46
C SER A 98 18.62 -11.46 11.79
N GLY A 99 18.74 -10.27 11.17
CA GLY A 99 19.90 -9.39 11.23
C GLY A 99 20.84 -9.55 10.02
N GLU A 100 20.55 -10.44 9.09
CA GLU A 100 21.32 -10.62 7.85
C GLU A 100 21.08 -9.44 6.91
N ARG A 101 22.16 -8.80 6.45
CA ARG A 101 22.09 -7.75 5.44
C ARG A 101 22.02 -8.35 4.04
N VAL A 102 20.93 -8.09 3.35
CA VAL A 102 20.66 -8.62 1.99
C VAL A 102 21.01 -7.62 0.90
N TYR A 103 20.73 -6.33 1.11
CA TYR A 103 21.05 -5.30 0.12
C TYR A 103 21.64 -4.05 0.76
N ASN A 104 22.44 -3.33 -0.02
CA ASN A 104 22.91 -1.99 0.30
C ASN A 104 23.31 -1.24 -0.97
N GLY A 105 23.27 0.07 -0.93
CA GLY A 105 23.68 0.91 -2.04
C GLY A 105 23.04 2.28 -2.00
N GLU A 106 23.04 2.94 -3.13
CA GLU A 106 22.32 4.19 -3.38
C GLU A 106 21.19 3.91 -4.35
N LYS A 107 20.05 4.58 -4.17
CA LYS A 107 18.94 4.56 -5.12
C LYS A 107 18.28 5.92 -5.21
N SER A 108 17.70 6.17 -6.38
CA SER A 108 16.84 7.34 -6.62
C SER A 108 15.49 6.88 -7.13
N PHE A 109 14.43 7.46 -6.62
CA PHE A 109 13.06 7.16 -7.04
C PHE A 109 12.16 8.38 -6.91
N THR A 110 11.08 8.40 -7.69
CA THR A 110 10.06 9.44 -7.61
C THR A 110 8.94 8.98 -6.69
N VAL A 111 8.64 9.77 -5.65
CA VAL A 111 7.60 9.44 -4.65
C VAL A 111 6.26 9.22 -5.32
N GLY A 112 5.65 8.06 -5.07
CA GLY A 112 4.34 7.67 -5.60
C GLY A 112 4.31 7.27 -7.09
N ARG A 113 5.46 7.27 -7.81
CA ARG A 113 5.50 7.05 -9.28
C ARG A 113 6.51 6.04 -9.78
N SER A 114 7.25 5.38 -8.89
CA SER A 114 8.27 4.39 -9.27
C SER A 114 7.87 2.99 -8.83
N GLU A 115 8.63 1.99 -9.28
CA GLU A 115 8.44 0.57 -8.89
C GLU A 115 9.06 0.24 -7.53
N GLU A 116 9.44 1.24 -6.73
CA GLU A 116 9.95 1.03 -5.38
C GLU A 116 8.88 0.49 -4.44
N ILE A 117 9.31 -0.16 -3.36
CA ILE A 117 8.40 -0.69 -2.35
C ILE A 117 7.57 0.44 -1.71
N THR A 118 6.30 0.17 -1.48
CA THR A 118 5.34 1.14 -0.92
C THR A 118 5.82 1.74 0.40
N GLY A 119 6.49 0.93 1.23
CA GLY A 119 7.06 1.40 2.50
C GLY A 119 8.12 2.48 2.35
N LEU A 120 8.91 2.50 1.25
CA LEU A 120 9.87 3.58 0.98
C LEU A 120 9.17 4.86 0.51
N HIS A 121 8.11 4.75 -0.29
CA HIS A 121 7.31 5.92 -0.66
C HIS A 121 6.67 6.57 0.55
N GLU A 122 6.10 5.78 1.45
CA GLU A 122 5.52 6.28 2.70
C GLU A 122 6.59 6.89 3.61
N ALA A 123 7.72 6.22 3.77
CA ALA A 123 8.82 6.74 4.59
C ALA A 123 9.35 8.08 4.05
N ALA A 124 9.50 8.22 2.72
CA ALA A 124 9.95 9.46 2.10
C ALA A 124 9.05 10.64 2.48
N GLN A 125 7.73 10.47 2.50
CA GLN A 125 6.78 11.51 2.88
C GLN A 125 6.87 11.92 4.37
N LEU A 126 7.56 11.14 5.19
CA LEU A 126 7.83 11.43 6.60
C LEU A 126 9.25 11.99 6.82
N LEU A 127 10.10 11.93 5.80
CA LEU A 127 11.51 12.33 5.85
C LEU A 127 11.74 13.66 5.13
N ARG A 128 12.88 14.27 5.43
CA ARG A 128 13.36 15.52 4.84
C ARG A 128 14.74 15.30 4.23
N PRO A 129 15.20 16.14 3.32
CA PRO A 129 16.59 16.13 2.86
C PRO A 129 17.58 16.09 4.04
N GLY A 130 18.59 15.21 3.96
CA GLY A 130 19.58 15.02 5.03
C GLY A 130 19.12 14.18 6.23
N SER A 131 17.89 13.64 6.23
CA SER A 131 17.41 12.75 7.30
C SER A 131 18.13 11.41 7.30
N GLU A 132 18.30 10.85 8.51
CA GLU A 132 18.65 9.44 8.71
C GLU A 132 17.53 8.75 9.49
N ALA A 133 17.08 7.60 9.01
CA ALA A 133 16.00 6.85 9.65
C ALA A 133 16.24 5.35 9.64
N ARG A 134 15.63 4.69 10.60
CA ARG A 134 15.45 3.23 10.65
C ARG A 134 14.00 2.93 10.35
N LEU A 135 13.79 1.93 9.52
CA LEU A 135 12.46 1.47 9.11
C LEU A 135 12.33 -0.01 9.44
N VAL A 136 11.14 -0.47 9.82
CA VAL A 136 10.76 -1.86 9.67
C VAL A 136 9.49 -1.89 8.82
N VAL A 137 9.65 -2.48 7.65
CA VAL A 137 8.64 -2.47 6.59
C VAL A 137 7.93 -3.82 6.60
N PRO A 138 6.63 -3.88 6.93
CA PRO A 138 5.85 -5.11 6.83
C PRO A 138 5.86 -5.66 5.41
N SER A 139 5.69 -6.96 5.27
CA SER A 139 5.80 -7.65 3.98
C SER A 139 4.89 -7.06 2.90
N HIS A 140 3.68 -6.64 3.25
CA HIS A 140 2.72 -6.06 2.31
C HIS A 140 3.09 -4.65 1.81
N LEU A 141 3.95 -3.94 2.53
CA LEU A 141 4.55 -2.66 2.12
C LEU A 141 5.95 -2.83 1.51
N ALA A 142 6.51 -4.04 1.58
CA ALA A 142 7.80 -4.43 1.01
C ALA A 142 7.59 -5.24 -0.28
N TYR A 143 7.97 -6.51 -0.29
CA TYR A 143 7.96 -7.35 -1.50
C TYR A 143 6.72 -8.27 -1.59
N GLY A 144 5.77 -8.13 -0.68
CA GLY A 144 4.48 -8.80 -0.72
C GLY A 144 4.57 -10.33 -0.62
N VAL A 145 3.61 -10.99 -1.28
CA VAL A 145 3.47 -12.45 -1.26
C VAL A 145 4.52 -13.14 -2.14
N ALA A 146 4.99 -12.48 -3.18
CA ALA A 146 5.94 -13.05 -4.14
C ALA A 146 7.40 -12.97 -3.68
N GLY A 147 7.76 -12.00 -2.83
CA GLY A 147 9.15 -11.66 -2.56
C GLY A 147 9.77 -10.85 -3.70
N ASP A 148 11.09 -10.69 -3.68
CA ASP A 148 11.84 -9.95 -4.71
C ASP A 148 12.38 -10.85 -5.84
N GLY A 149 12.21 -12.16 -5.72
CA GLY A 149 12.71 -13.14 -6.68
C GLY A 149 14.18 -13.51 -6.49
N ASP A 150 14.87 -12.96 -5.49
CA ASP A 150 16.27 -13.21 -5.20
C ASP A 150 16.50 -13.57 -3.70
N GLN A 151 16.79 -12.60 -2.86
CA GLN A 151 17.17 -12.83 -1.46
C GLN A 151 16.02 -12.74 -0.47
N ILE A 152 14.97 -11.98 -0.80
CA ILE A 152 13.83 -11.77 0.10
C ILE A 152 12.65 -12.62 -0.35
N LYS A 153 12.30 -13.62 0.45
CA LYS A 153 11.15 -14.49 0.19
C LYS A 153 9.83 -13.75 0.36
N GLY A 154 8.76 -14.31 -0.19
CA GLY A 154 7.43 -13.77 0.01
C GLY A 154 6.99 -13.79 1.47
N ARG A 155 6.22 -12.76 1.84
CA ARG A 155 5.70 -12.54 3.21
C ARG A 155 6.77 -12.34 4.28
N VAL A 156 7.92 -11.80 3.90
CA VAL A 156 9.01 -11.48 4.82
C VAL A 156 9.08 -9.98 5.03
N PRO A 157 8.92 -9.48 6.27
CA PRO A 157 9.17 -8.09 6.60
C PRO A 157 10.67 -7.79 6.57
N VAL A 158 11.03 -6.55 6.28
CA VAL A 158 12.43 -6.13 6.20
C VAL A 158 12.72 -4.94 7.10
N ALA A 159 13.92 -4.90 7.66
CA ALA A 159 14.43 -3.72 8.33
C ALA A 159 15.33 -2.94 7.37
N MET A 160 15.25 -1.61 7.41
CA MET A 160 16.08 -0.76 6.56
C MET A 160 16.71 0.37 7.38
N ILE A 161 17.92 0.73 7.00
CA ILE A 161 18.57 1.97 7.43
C ILE A 161 18.67 2.83 6.18
N VAL A 162 18.13 4.05 6.25
CA VAL A 162 18.11 4.98 5.11
C VAL A 162 18.76 6.30 5.50
N ARG A 163 19.51 6.90 4.56
CA ARG A 163 20.13 8.22 4.70
C ARG A 163 19.78 9.01 3.45
N VAL A 164 18.89 9.97 3.62
CA VAL A 164 18.44 10.81 2.50
C VAL A 164 19.52 11.81 2.14
N LYS A 165 19.84 11.91 0.85
CA LYS A 165 20.78 12.90 0.33
C LYS A 165 20.17 14.33 0.39
N ASN A 166 21.04 15.33 0.43
CA ASN A 166 20.63 16.75 0.32
C ASN A 166 20.37 17.14 -1.11
#